data_46e020d48a540eabeef997cf2125fc1a
#
_entry.id   46e020d48a540eabeef997cf2125fc1a
#
_cell.length_a   1.000
_cell.length_b   1.000
_cell.length_c   1.000
_cell.angle_alpha   90.00
_cell.angle_beta   90.00
_cell.angle_gamma   90.00
#
_symmetry.space_group_name_H-M   'P 1'
#
loop_
_entity.id
_entity.type
_entity.pdbx_description
1 polymer ?
#
loop_
_entity_poly.entity_id
_entity_poly.type
_entity_poly.pdbx_seq_one_letter_code
_entity_poly.pdbx_strand_id
1 'polypeptide(L)'
;MEYKNFTLSPEIRPCKNNHVLAGQIFTLEGQVDQNQSHHDSLLAWTGFLSKAPKDKVIICQPNTNEVALMGELSAETLQLKGIRGYIVDGGSRDMDFILKIDFPVWSKFYTPRDVVKYWKPTNFEKQITIGDVKINNNDYVLADIDGVVIIPQDNIENILDKSEEKINSENLVRKAIKEGVDPQEAYKKYSAF
;
A
#
# COMPACT_ATOMS: atom_id res chain seq x y z
N MET A 1 10.36 5.72 -24.95
CA MET A 1 10.40 5.10 -23.61
C MET A 1 9.04 4.47 -23.37
N GLU A 2 8.99 3.19 -23.09
CA GLU A 2 7.74 2.51 -22.76
C GLU A 2 7.24 3.04 -21.41
N TYR A 3 5.97 3.46 -21.34
CA TYR A 3 5.37 3.93 -20.10
C TYR A 3 5.25 2.75 -19.14
N LYS A 4 5.96 2.78 -18.03
CA LYS A 4 5.80 1.81 -16.97
C LYS A 4 4.78 2.33 -15.94
N ASN A 5 3.76 1.53 -15.69
CA ASN A 5 2.81 1.83 -14.63
C ASN A 5 3.42 1.51 -13.26
N PHE A 6 3.30 2.45 -12.33
CA PHE A 6 3.71 2.30 -10.93
C PHE A 6 2.55 2.52 -9.96
N THR A 7 1.34 2.73 -10.47
CA THR A 7 0.13 2.98 -9.67
C THR A 7 -0.70 1.72 -9.58
N LEU A 8 -1.04 1.30 -8.37
CA LEU A 8 -1.91 0.16 -8.14
C LEU A 8 -3.36 0.47 -8.55
N SER A 9 -4.18 -0.59 -8.66
CA SER A 9 -5.61 -0.46 -8.99
C SER A 9 -6.30 0.60 -8.13
N PRO A 10 -7.12 1.48 -8.72
CA PRO A 10 -7.90 2.47 -7.97
C PRO A 10 -8.97 1.85 -7.06
N GLU A 11 -9.18 0.54 -7.11
CA GLU A 11 -10.01 -0.20 -6.16
C GLU A 11 -9.34 -0.34 -4.78
N ILE A 12 -8.00 -0.30 -4.71
CA ILE A 12 -7.26 -0.36 -3.44
C ILE A 12 -7.32 1.01 -2.79
N ARG A 13 -8.13 1.13 -1.73
CA ARG A 13 -8.45 2.39 -1.06
C ARG A 13 -8.08 2.35 0.42
N PRO A 14 -7.75 3.52 1.01
CA PRO A 14 -7.54 3.59 2.43
C PRO A 14 -8.82 3.29 3.20
N CYS A 15 -8.71 2.52 4.26
CA CYS A 15 -9.83 2.28 5.16
C CYS A 15 -10.23 3.54 5.96
N LYS A 16 -9.32 4.53 6.04
CA LYS A 16 -9.55 5.84 6.65
C LYS A 16 -8.98 6.92 5.73
N ASN A 17 -9.84 7.81 5.25
CA ASN A 17 -9.51 8.79 4.18
C ASN A 17 -8.36 9.75 4.48
N ASN A 18 -8.07 10.01 5.75
CA ASN A 18 -6.98 10.92 6.13
C ASN A 18 -5.64 10.20 6.40
N HIS A 19 -5.56 8.90 6.17
CA HIS A 19 -4.29 8.21 6.27
C HIS A 19 -3.38 8.54 5.09
N VAL A 20 -2.12 8.82 5.41
CA VAL A 20 -1.01 8.85 4.46
C VAL A 20 0.02 7.85 4.94
N LEU A 21 0.46 6.98 4.05
CA LEU A 21 1.40 5.90 4.35
C LEU A 21 2.58 5.97 3.40
N ALA A 22 3.78 6.08 3.96
CA ALA A 22 5.01 6.02 3.21
C ALA A 22 6.03 5.12 3.90
N GLY A 23 6.80 4.38 3.13
CA GLY A 23 7.84 3.53 3.70
C GLY A 23 8.39 2.52 2.73
N GLN A 24 9.40 1.80 3.20
CA GLN A 24 10.00 0.69 2.46
C GLN A 24 9.13 -0.55 2.58
N ILE A 25 8.99 -1.28 1.48
CA ILE A 25 8.06 -2.40 1.32
C ILE A 25 8.64 -3.71 1.87
N PHE A 26 7.78 -4.48 2.54
CA PHE A 26 7.93 -5.91 2.75
C PHE A 26 6.84 -6.64 1.96
N THR A 27 7.26 -7.46 1.01
CA THR A 27 6.33 -8.17 0.12
C THR A 27 5.85 -9.47 0.74
N LEU A 28 4.56 -9.71 0.59
CA LEU A 28 3.85 -10.94 1.01
C LEU A 28 3.05 -11.47 -0.16
N GLU A 29 3.25 -12.73 -0.49
CA GLU A 29 2.41 -13.45 -1.44
C GLU A 29 1.76 -14.66 -0.78
N GLY A 30 0.56 -15.00 -1.21
CA GLY A 30 -0.11 -16.21 -0.80
C GLY A 30 -1.07 -16.74 -1.84
N GLN A 31 -1.67 -17.86 -1.54
CA GLN A 31 -2.59 -18.55 -2.45
C GLN A 31 -3.70 -19.28 -1.70
N VAL A 32 -4.76 -19.59 -2.44
CA VAL A 32 -5.84 -20.44 -1.96
C VAL A 32 -5.31 -21.87 -1.76
N ASP A 33 -5.56 -22.42 -0.58
CA ASP A 33 -5.31 -23.83 -0.23
C ASP A 33 -6.38 -24.33 0.73
N GLN A 34 -7.36 -25.04 0.21
CA GLN A 34 -8.49 -25.57 0.98
C GLN A 34 -8.19 -26.91 1.66
N ASN A 35 -7.01 -27.49 1.44
CA ASN A 35 -6.63 -28.79 2.01
C ASN A 35 -5.92 -28.66 3.37
N GLN A 36 -5.62 -27.46 3.81
CA GLN A 36 -4.94 -27.23 5.09
C GLN A 36 -5.89 -27.42 6.27
N SER A 37 -5.34 -27.91 7.39
CA SER A 37 -6.08 -27.97 8.64
C SER A 37 -6.31 -26.57 9.24
N HIS A 38 -7.24 -26.44 10.17
CA HIS A 38 -7.43 -25.19 10.93
C HIS A 38 -6.13 -24.76 11.64
N HIS A 39 -5.45 -25.70 12.27
CA HIS A 39 -4.19 -25.46 12.98
C HIS A 39 -3.08 -24.97 12.04
N ASP A 40 -2.86 -25.65 10.91
CA ASP A 40 -1.81 -25.28 9.97
C ASP A 40 -2.06 -23.90 9.33
N SER A 41 -3.32 -23.60 9.07
CA SER A 41 -3.72 -22.29 8.55
C SER A 41 -3.37 -21.15 9.52
N LEU A 42 -3.71 -21.32 10.81
CA LEU A 42 -3.36 -20.34 11.83
C LEU A 42 -1.85 -20.26 12.09
N LEU A 43 -1.17 -21.41 12.07
CA LEU A 43 0.28 -21.46 12.24
C LEU A 43 1.00 -20.73 11.09
N ALA A 44 0.55 -20.90 9.86
CA ALA A 44 1.09 -20.20 8.70
C ALA A 44 0.85 -18.68 8.78
N TRP A 45 -0.37 -18.26 9.17
CA TRP A 45 -0.70 -16.85 9.34
C TRP A 45 0.08 -16.18 10.48
N THR A 46 0.11 -16.79 11.65
CA THR A 46 0.90 -16.27 12.79
C THR A 46 2.40 -16.29 12.51
N GLY A 47 2.87 -17.27 11.71
CA GLY A 47 4.22 -17.30 11.20
C GLY A 47 4.59 -16.10 10.34
N PHE A 48 3.66 -15.63 9.48
CA PHE A 48 3.80 -14.37 8.77
C PHE A 48 3.91 -13.18 9.74
N LEU A 49 2.96 -13.05 10.67
CA LEU A 49 2.98 -11.95 11.65
C LEU A 49 4.30 -11.92 12.43
N SER A 50 4.84 -13.09 12.77
CA SER A 50 6.13 -13.20 13.48
C SER A 50 7.31 -12.73 12.64
N LYS A 51 7.30 -12.98 11.35
CA LYS A 51 8.39 -12.60 10.41
C LYS A 51 8.34 -11.12 9.97
N ALA A 52 7.19 -10.50 10.02
CA ALA A 52 7.02 -9.11 9.58
C ALA A 52 8.04 -8.18 10.26
N PRO A 53 8.92 -7.49 9.50
CA PRO A 53 9.99 -6.68 10.05
C PRO A 53 9.49 -5.28 10.42
N LYS A 54 10.00 -4.74 11.52
CA LYS A 54 9.70 -3.38 11.97
C LYS A 54 9.99 -2.31 10.88
N ASP A 55 9.28 -1.19 10.96
CA ASP A 55 9.46 0.01 10.12
C ASP A 55 9.17 -0.17 8.61
N LYS A 56 8.58 -1.30 8.22
CA LYS A 56 8.16 -1.56 6.83
C LYS A 56 6.65 -1.35 6.63
N VAL A 57 6.28 -1.18 5.37
CA VAL A 57 4.90 -1.31 4.88
C VAL A 57 4.75 -2.69 4.25
N ILE A 58 3.76 -3.46 4.67
CA ILE A 58 3.48 -4.76 4.08
C ILE A 58 2.60 -4.57 2.85
N ILE A 59 3.00 -5.13 1.70
CA ILE A 59 2.15 -5.23 0.52
C ILE A 59 1.87 -6.70 0.22
N CYS A 60 0.58 -7.06 0.23
CA CYS A 60 0.11 -8.42 0.06
C CYS A 60 -0.55 -8.63 -1.31
N GLN A 61 0.01 -9.60 -2.06
CA GLN A 61 -0.63 -10.21 -3.23
C GLN A 61 -1.31 -11.51 -2.80
N PRO A 62 -2.64 -11.52 -2.60
CA PRO A 62 -3.34 -12.68 -2.06
C PRO A 62 -3.71 -13.73 -3.11
N ASN A 63 -3.74 -13.38 -4.38
CA ASN A 63 -4.23 -14.22 -5.48
C ASN A 63 -5.68 -14.73 -5.27
N THR A 64 -6.51 -13.93 -4.58
CA THR A 64 -7.93 -14.18 -4.35
C THR A 64 -8.68 -12.89 -3.98
N ASN A 65 -9.95 -12.82 -4.34
CA ASN A 65 -10.87 -11.73 -3.97
C ASN A 65 -12.03 -12.24 -3.07
N GLU A 66 -11.81 -13.28 -2.26
CA GLU A 66 -12.90 -13.91 -1.54
C GLU A 66 -12.83 -13.77 -0.02
N VAL A 67 -11.66 -13.48 0.54
CA VAL A 67 -11.41 -13.49 1.98
C VAL A 67 -10.79 -12.19 2.47
N ALA A 68 -10.93 -11.95 3.77
CA ALA A 68 -10.27 -10.85 4.45
C ALA A 68 -8.86 -11.27 4.88
N LEU A 69 -7.85 -10.54 4.40
CA LEU A 69 -6.43 -10.74 4.68
C LEU A 69 -5.91 -9.84 5.81
N MET A 70 -6.81 -9.07 6.44
CA MET A 70 -6.51 -8.24 7.61
C MET A 70 -7.74 -8.17 8.50
N GLY A 71 -7.54 -8.33 9.80
CA GLY A 71 -8.54 -8.21 10.83
C GLY A 71 -7.92 -7.66 12.13
N GLU A 72 -8.74 -7.53 13.20
CA GLU A 72 -8.37 -6.82 14.43
C GLU A 72 -7.06 -7.32 15.07
N LEU A 73 -6.94 -8.61 15.39
CA LEU A 73 -5.75 -9.18 16.06
C LEU A 73 -4.49 -9.04 15.23
N SER A 74 -4.62 -9.15 13.90
CA SER A 74 -3.48 -8.98 12.99
C SER A 74 -3.04 -7.54 12.90
N ALA A 75 -3.97 -6.60 12.79
CA ALA A 75 -3.70 -5.16 12.76
C ALA A 75 -3.02 -4.69 14.06
N GLU A 76 -3.57 -5.08 15.22
CA GLU A 76 -2.98 -4.76 16.51
C GLU A 76 -1.58 -5.37 16.67
N THR A 77 -1.40 -6.63 16.29
CA THR A 77 -0.08 -7.29 16.33
C THR A 77 0.94 -6.56 15.47
N LEU A 78 0.59 -6.19 14.24
CA LEU A 78 1.49 -5.48 13.34
C LEU A 78 1.80 -4.08 13.86
N GLN A 79 0.82 -3.37 14.41
CA GLN A 79 1.02 -2.05 15.02
C GLN A 79 1.98 -2.13 16.22
N LEU A 80 1.78 -3.08 17.13
CA LEU A 80 2.66 -3.30 18.29
C LEU A 80 4.08 -3.68 17.87
N LYS A 81 4.25 -4.34 16.73
CA LYS A 81 5.57 -4.64 16.14
C LYS A 81 6.22 -3.44 15.45
N GLY A 82 5.52 -2.32 15.32
CA GLY A 82 6.03 -1.12 14.66
C GLY A 82 6.01 -1.21 13.14
N ILE A 83 5.11 -2.03 12.57
CA ILE A 83 4.82 -2.02 11.13
C ILE A 83 4.10 -0.72 10.80
N ARG A 84 4.47 -0.07 9.71
CA ARG A 84 3.93 1.24 9.32
C ARG A 84 2.50 1.18 8.78
N GLY A 85 2.13 0.09 8.12
CA GLY A 85 0.81 -0.11 7.56
C GLY A 85 0.75 -1.34 6.66
N TYR A 86 -0.44 -1.63 6.16
CA TYR A 86 -0.75 -2.82 5.38
C TYR A 86 -1.57 -2.47 4.13
N ILE A 87 -1.13 -2.93 2.98
CA ILE A 87 -1.81 -2.75 1.69
C ILE A 87 -2.08 -4.13 1.11
N VAL A 88 -3.32 -4.40 0.73
CA VAL A 88 -3.70 -5.70 0.18
C VAL A 88 -4.53 -5.57 -1.09
N ASP A 89 -4.16 -6.33 -2.10
CA ASP A 89 -4.94 -6.52 -3.32
C ASP A 89 -6.14 -7.46 -3.08
N GLY A 90 -6.88 -7.22 -2.00
CA GLY A 90 -7.94 -8.10 -1.49
C GLY A 90 -8.77 -7.46 -0.40
N GLY A 91 -9.41 -8.29 0.43
CA GLY A 91 -10.34 -7.86 1.47
C GLY A 91 -9.72 -7.60 2.85
N SER A 92 -10.45 -6.83 3.67
CA SER A 92 -10.23 -6.64 5.10
C SER A 92 -11.53 -6.88 5.88
N ARG A 93 -11.43 -7.04 7.21
CA ARG A 93 -12.54 -7.15 8.15
C ARG A 93 -12.25 -6.40 9.46
N ASP A 94 -13.20 -6.42 10.37
CA ASP A 94 -13.08 -5.83 11.72
C ASP A 94 -12.74 -4.32 11.67
N MET A 95 -13.37 -3.62 10.72
CA MET A 95 -13.01 -2.25 10.38
C MET A 95 -13.18 -1.28 11.54
N ASP A 96 -14.22 -1.42 12.36
CA ASP A 96 -14.45 -0.57 13.53
C ASP A 96 -13.26 -0.61 14.50
N PHE A 97 -12.68 -1.79 14.69
CA PHE A 97 -11.51 -1.97 15.53
C PHE A 97 -10.25 -1.37 14.90
N ILE A 98 -10.00 -1.67 13.62
CA ILE A 98 -8.84 -1.15 12.87
C ILE A 98 -8.83 0.38 12.85
N LEU A 99 -9.99 1.00 12.62
CA LEU A 99 -10.15 2.46 12.65
C LEU A 99 -9.92 3.04 14.04
N LYS A 100 -10.35 2.34 15.10
CA LYS A 100 -10.16 2.75 16.49
C LYS A 100 -8.70 2.75 16.93
N ILE A 101 -7.92 1.74 16.52
CA ILE A 101 -6.48 1.68 16.82
C ILE A 101 -5.65 2.55 15.87
N ASP A 102 -6.27 3.12 14.86
CA ASP A 102 -5.64 3.99 13.85
C ASP A 102 -4.50 3.33 13.07
N PHE A 103 -4.59 2.01 12.82
CA PHE A 103 -3.60 1.30 12.01
C PHE A 103 -3.87 1.51 10.52
N PRO A 104 -2.89 2.00 9.72
CA PRO A 104 -3.10 2.30 8.32
C PRO A 104 -3.28 1.04 7.47
N VAL A 105 -4.46 0.89 6.85
CA VAL A 105 -4.81 -0.23 5.97
C VAL A 105 -5.41 0.28 4.67
N TRP A 106 -4.97 -0.29 3.54
CA TRP A 106 -5.57 -0.16 2.21
C TRP A 106 -6.06 -1.52 1.74
N SER A 107 -7.29 -1.60 1.25
CA SER A 107 -7.91 -2.83 0.75
C SER A 107 -8.91 -2.54 -0.37
N LYS A 108 -9.30 -3.55 -1.14
CA LYS A 108 -10.31 -3.42 -2.20
C LYS A 108 -11.74 -3.46 -1.69
N PHE A 109 -11.98 -4.27 -0.66
CA PHE A 109 -13.34 -4.51 -0.15
C PHE A 109 -13.31 -4.97 1.31
N TYR A 110 -14.50 -5.05 1.92
CA TYR A 110 -14.69 -5.62 3.25
C TYR A 110 -15.55 -6.87 3.19
N THR A 111 -15.17 -7.90 3.96
CA THR A 111 -15.90 -9.16 4.05
C THR A 111 -15.63 -9.83 5.39
N PRO A 112 -16.62 -10.46 6.05
CA PRO A 112 -16.39 -11.22 7.28
C PRO A 112 -15.72 -12.58 7.03
N ARG A 113 -15.53 -13.01 5.77
CA ARG A 113 -14.96 -14.31 5.42
C ARG A 113 -13.49 -14.39 5.81
N ASP A 114 -13.15 -15.32 6.68
CA ASP A 114 -11.79 -15.56 7.20
C ASP A 114 -10.89 -16.29 6.19
N VAL A 115 -9.58 -16.14 6.37
CA VAL A 115 -8.54 -16.89 5.65
C VAL A 115 -8.41 -18.34 6.09
N VAL A 116 -8.86 -18.66 7.30
CA VAL A 116 -8.67 -19.98 7.94
C VAL A 116 -9.24 -21.10 7.08
N LYS A 117 -8.42 -22.13 6.83
CA LYS A 117 -8.71 -23.29 5.95
C LYS A 117 -8.96 -22.92 4.48
N TYR A 118 -8.68 -21.69 4.07
CA TYR A 118 -8.92 -21.25 2.70
C TYR A 118 -7.66 -20.69 2.02
N TRP A 119 -6.86 -19.92 2.74
CA TRP A 119 -5.70 -19.21 2.20
C TRP A 119 -4.46 -19.39 3.09
N LYS A 120 -3.28 -19.38 2.49
CA LYS A 120 -2.01 -19.37 3.21
C LYS A 120 -0.97 -18.46 2.56
N PRO A 121 -0.08 -17.85 3.35
CA PRO A 121 1.12 -17.21 2.84
C PRO A 121 2.06 -18.26 2.22
N THR A 122 2.66 -17.94 1.08
CA THR A 122 3.59 -18.82 0.35
C THR A 122 4.98 -18.23 0.23
N ASN A 123 5.08 -16.93 -0.04
CA ASN A 123 6.34 -16.25 -0.26
C ASN A 123 6.44 -14.97 0.56
N PHE A 124 7.64 -14.70 1.04
CA PHE A 124 8.03 -13.45 1.69
C PHE A 124 9.27 -12.90 0.99
N GLU A 125 9.40 -11.58 0.93
CA GLU A 125 10.59 -10.89 0.40
C GLU A 125 10.91 -11.26 -1.07
N LYS A 126 9.93 -11.74 -1.82
CA LYS A 126 10.03 -12.03 -3.25
C LYS A 126 9.31 -10.95 -4.05
N GLN A 127 9.67 -10.82 -5.32
CA GLN A 127 8.91 -9.98 -6.24
C GLN A 127 7.46 -10.48 -6.32
N ILE A 128 6.53 -9.55 -6.18
CA ILE A 128 5.08 -9.78 -6.39
C ILE A 128 4.58 -8.95 -7.56
N THR A 129 3.37 -9.26 -8.03
CA THR A 129 2.73 -8.50 -9.12
C THR A 129 1.27 -8.24 -8.78
N ILE A 130 0.88 -6.97 -8.70
CA ILE A 130 -0.49 -6.56 -8.47
C ILE A 130 -0.99 -5.81 -9.71
N GLY A 131 -1.97 -6.38 -10.40
CA GLY A 131 -2.35 -5.92 -11.73
C GLY A 131 -1.17 -6.08 -12.72
N ASP A 132 -0.71 -4.97 -13.29
CA ASP A 132 0.45 -4.89 -14.18
C ASP A 132 1.71 -4.34 -13.48
N VAL A 133 1.63 -4.04 -12.18
CA VAL A 133 2.73 -3.46 -11.41
C VAL A 133 3.57 -4.54 -10.74
N LYS A 134 4.86 -4.60 -11.11
CA LYS A 134 5.86 -5.44 -10.43
C LYS A 134 6.42 -4.70 -9.23
N ILE A 135 6.44 -5.35 -8.08
CA ILE A 135 6.86 -4.80 -6.80
C ILE A 135 7.98 -5.68 -6.23
N ASN A 136 9.16 -5.13 -6.07
CA ASN A 136 10.25 -5.85 -5.41
C ASN A 136 10.21 -5.60 -3.90
N ASN A 137 10.71 -6.57 -3.14
CA ASN A 137 10.98 -6.33 -1.72
C ASN A 137 12.00 -5.19 -1.59
N ASN A 138 11.78 -4.29 -0.63
CA ASN A 138 12.54 -3.06 -0.41
C ASN A 138 12.31 -1.91 -1.40
N ASP A 139 11.47 -2.04 -2.42
CA ASP A 139 10.92 -0.85 -3.08
C ASP A 139 10.21 0.05 -2.05
N TYR A 140 9.87 1.26 -2.43
CA TYR A 140 9.13 2.18 -1.57
C TYR A 140 7.68 2.31 -2.02
N VAL A 141 6.83 2.73 -1.11
CA VAL A 141 5.43 3.03 -1.39
C VAL A 141 5.07 4.38 -0.81
N LEU A 142 4.23 5.11 -1.55
CA LEU A 142 3.45 6.25 -1.06
C LEU A 142 1.98 5.94 -1.33
N ALA A 143 1.16 6.04 -0.30
CA ALA A 143 -0.28 5.79 -0.39
C ALA A 143 -1.07 6.83 0.41
N ASP A 144 -2.14 7.32 -0.20
CA ASP A 144 -3.08 8.26 0.40
C ASP A 144 -4.50 8.00 -0.10
N ILE A 145 -5.37 9.00 -0.01
CA ILE A 145 -6.77 8.90 -0.49
C ILE A 145 -6.87 8.72 -2.00
N ASP A 146 -5.92 9.23 -2.78
CA ASP A 146 -5.94 9.12 -4.24
C ASP A 146 -5.52 7.74 -4.74
N GLY A 147 -4.72 7.01 -3.96
CA GLY A 147 -4.32 5.65 -4.27
C GLY A 147 -2.95 5.26 -3.75
N VAL A 148 -2.30 4.33 -4.46
CA VAL A 148 -1.03 3.72 -4.06
C VAL A 148 -0.03 3.80 -5.20
N VAL A 149 1.13 4.39 -4.96
CA VAL A 149 2.24 4.49 -5.92
C VAL A 149 3.44 3.69 -5.41
N ILE A 150 4.01 2.86 -6.27
CA ILE A 150 5.22 2.09 -6.01
C ILE A 150 6.43 2.84 -6.56
N ILE A 151 7.46 2.98 -5.76
CA ILE A 151 8.69 3.68 -6.13
C ILE A 151 9.84 2.68 -6.08
N PRO A 152 10.44 2.31 -7.22
CA PRO A 152 11.59 1.40 -7.24
C PRO A 152 12.74 1.93 -6.38
N GLN A 153 13.36 1.05 -5.60
CA GLN A 153 14.43 1.40 -4.68
C GLN A 153 15.57 2.15 -5.38
N ASP A 154 15.96 1.70 -6.57
CA ASP A 154 17.08 2.28 -7.33
C ASP A 154 16.82 3.72 -7.80
N ASN A 155 15.57 4.17 -7.77
CA ASN A 155 15.16 5.48 -8.26
C ASN A 155 14.72 6.44 -7.16
N ILE A 156 14.73 6.05 -5.90
CA ILE A 156 14.10 6.82 -4.81
C ILE A 156 14.71 8.23 -4.67
N GLU A 157 16.02 8.36 -4.65
CA GLU A 157 16.69 9.66 -4.50
C GLU A 157 16.33 10.60 -5.65
N ASN A 158 16.47 10.13 -6.91
CA ASN A 158 16.12 10.93 -8.09
C ASN A 158 14.63 11.34 -8.13
N ILE A 159 13.74 10.45 -7.65
CA ILE A 159 12.30 10.77 -7.59
C ILE A 159 12.03 11.81 -6.50
N LEU A 160 12.66 11.71 -5.34
CA LEU A 160 12.52 12.70 -4.27
C LEU A 160 13.01 14.08 -4.71
N ASP A 161 14.19 14.17 -5.31
CA ASP A 161 14.74 15.44 -5.82
C ASP A 161 13.81 16.11 -6.85
N LYS A 162 13.36 15.33 -7.85
CA LYS A 162 12.43 15.82 -8.87
C LYS A 162 11.07 16.20 -8.32
N SER A 163 10.58 15.47 -7.31
CA SER A 163 9.32 15.81 -6.66
C SER A 163 9.41 17.11 -5.89
N GLU A 164 10.52 17.36 -5.19
CA GLU A 164 10.76 18.63 -4.50
C GLU A 164 10.84 19.80 -5.48
N GLU A 165 11.60 19.65 -6.58
CA GLU A 165 11.64 20.66 -7.66
C GLU A 165 10.25 20.95 -8.21
N LYS A 166 9.44 19.92 -8.47
CA LYS A 166 8.09 20.03 -9.00
C LYS A 166 7.16 20.77 -8.01
N ILE A 167 7.19 20.40 -6.75
CA ILE A 167 6.40 21.05 -5.68
C ILE A 167 6.74 22.54 -5.58
N ASN A 168 8.03 22.89 -5.64
CA ASN A 168 8.47 24.28 -5.60
C ASN A 168 7.94 25.08 -6.81
N SER A 169 8.00 24.51 -8.01
CA SER A 169 7.48 25.12 -9.22
C SER A 169 5.95 25.29 -9.18
N GLU A 170 5.22 24.28 -8.73
CA GLU A 170 3.77 24.34 -8.54
C GLU A 170 3.34 25.37 -7.50
N ASN A 171 4.12 25.55 -6.44
CA ASN A 171 3.86 26.59 -5.44
C ASN A 171 3.98 28.00 -6.04
N LEU A 172 4.93 28.23 -6.96
CA LEU A 172 5.04 29.51 -7.69
C LEU A 172 3.84 29.73 -8.60
N VAL A 173 3.39 28.71 -9.34
CA VAL A 173 2.18 28.78 -10.17
C VAL A 173 0.95 29.10 -9.30
N ARG A 174 0.78 28.36 -8.20
CA ARG A 174 -0.35 28.58 -7.27
C ARG A 174 -0.37 29.99 -6.71
N LYS A 175 0.79 30.53 -6.36
CA LYS A 175 0.93 31.93 -5.90
C LYS A 175 0.49 32.91 -6.98
N ALA A 176 1.02 32.76 -8.20
CA ALA A 176 0.69 33.63 -9.33
C ALA A 176 -0.82 33.61 -9.64
N ILE A 177 -1.45 32.43 -9.67
CA ILE A 177 -2.90 32.31 -9.89
C ILE A 177 -3.70 33.02 -8.78
N LYS A 178 -3.30 32.87 -7.51
CA LYS A 178 -3.94 33.59 -6.40
C LYS A 178 -3.81 35.12 -6.50
N GLU A 179 -2.76 35.63 -7.15
CA GLU A 179 -2.53 37.06 -7.43
C GLU A 179 -3.26 37.51 -8.70
N GLY A 180 -4.04 36.66 -9.36
CA GLY A 180 -4.87 36.98 -10.53
C GLY A 180 -4.16 36.83 -11.88
N VAL A 181 -3.00 36.18 -11.91
CA VAL A 181 -2.32 35.88 -13.19
C VAL A 181 -3.12 34.76 -13.91
N ASP A 182 -3.28 34.94 -15.22
CA ASP A 182 -3.91 33.91 -16.07
C ASP A 182 -3.18 32.57 -15.96
N PRO A 183 -3.89 31.43 -15.83
CA PRO A 183 -3.28 30.11 -15.67
C PRO A 183 -2.32 29.71 -16.79
N GLN A 184 -2.63 30.09 -18.04
CA GLN A 184 -1.74 29.80 -19.19
C GLN A 184 -0.45 30.63 -19.12
N GLU A 185 -0.52 31.88 -18.70
CA GLU A 185 0.65 32.73 -18.50
C GLU A 185 1.50 32.24 -17.32
N ALA A 186 0.86 31.80 -16.23
CA ALA A 186 1.56 31.21 -15.10
C ALA A 186 2.29 29.93 -15.52
N TYR A 187 1.63 29.05 -16.31
CA TYR A 187 2.27 27.85 -16.86
C TYR A 187 3.48 28.18 -17.75
N LYS A 188 3.33 29.12 -18.70
CA LYS A 188 4.43 29.53 -19.58
C LYS A 188 5.64 30.06 -18.81
N LYS A 189 5.40 30.75 -17.68
CA LYS A 189 6.45 31.36 -16.86
C LYS A 189 7.19 30.33 -16.00
N TYR A 190 6.48 29.36 -15.41
CA TYR A 190 7.04 28.46 -14.40
C TYR A 190 7.15 27.00 -14.86
N SER A 191 6.67 26.68 -16.06
CA SER A 191 6.69 25.35 -16.68
C SER A 191 6.12 24.23 -15.77
N ALA A 192 5.15 24.57 -14.94
CA ALA A 192 4.46 23.66 -14.02
C ALA A 192 2.95 23.97 -13.99
N PHE A 193 2.14 22.90 -13.81
CA PHE A 193 0.70 23.01 -13.55
C PHE A 193 0.19 21.70 -12.95
#